data_288c97bed5a89ddfe6da6d21cb84b929
#
_entry.id   288c97bed5a89ddfe6da6d21cb84b929
#
_cell.length_a   1.000
_cell.length_b   1.000
_cell.length_c   1.000
_cell.angle_alpha   90.00
_cell.angle_beta   90.00
_cell.angle_gamma   90.00
#
_symmetry.space_group_name_H-M   'P 1'
#
loop_
_entity.id
_entity.type
_entity.pdbx_description
1 polymer ?
#
loop_
_entity_poly.entity_id
_entity_poly.type
_entity_poly.pdbx_seq_one_letter_code
_entity_poly.pdbx_strand_id
1 'polypeptide(L)'
;TNGLDLEFGTWTDGLSDGASSAYDIYHLAMPYLRKIQSGEVGTKELDEKVRNVLRLIFRTSMNPNKAFGAMCSEAHSAAARKIAGEGMVLLRNANNTLPIELKASERPTILVVGENAIKMMTVGGGSSSLKAKYEISPLQGIQERAGDMANVQYVRGYVGDIGGEYNGVTTGQSLQDDRTPEQLTAEAVAAAKKADYVIFVGGMNKAHHQDCEDG
;
A
#
# COMPACT_ATOMS: atom_id res chain seq x y z
N THR A 1 3.80 34.91 2.86
CA THR A 1 3.62 33.60 2.24
C THR A 1 4.58 32.61 2.89
N ASN A 2 4.07 31.50 3.39
CA ASN A 2 4.81 30.55 4.25
C ASN A 2 5.66 29.55 3.44
N GLY A 3 6.23 29.97 2.31
CA GLY A 3 7.13 29.14 1.50
C GLY A 3 6.48 28.21 0.48
N LEU A 4 5.15 28.23 0.31
CA LEU A 4 4.46 27.45 -0.71
C LEU A 4 4.72 28.05 -2.10
N ASP A 5 5.40 27.33 -2.97
CA ASP A 5 5.73 27.77 -4.33
C ASP A 5 4.78 27.19 -5.39
N LEU A 6 4.17 26.06 -5.12
CA LEU A 6 3.24 25.35 -5.99
C LEU A 6 2.10 24.78 -5.15
N GLU A 7 0.86 25.05 -5.55
CA GLU A 7 -0.34 24.49 -4.94
C GLU A 7 -0.87 23.36 -5.82
N PHE A 8 -1.09 22.19 -5.23
CA PHE A 8 -1.78 21.11 -5.91
C PHE A 8 -3.28 21.38 -5.94
N GLY A 9 -3.88 21.22 -7.12
CA GLY A 9 -5.31 21.35 -7.30
C GLY A 9 -6.07 20.24 -6.58
N THR A 10 -7.28 20.57 -6.16
CA THR A 10 -8.25 19.60 -5.67
C THR A 10 -9.16 19.12 -6.80
N TRP A 11 -9.94 18.09 -6.51
CA TRP A 11 -10.98 17.60 -7.40
C TRP A 11 -12.04 18.69 -7.67
N THR A 12 -12.73 18.57 -8.78
CA THR A 12 -13.82 19.49 -9.19
C THR A 12 -14.96 19.59 -8.19
N ASP A 13 -15.11 18.60 -7.32
CA ASP A 13 -16.13 18.56 -6.26
C ASP A 13 -15.99 19.67 -5.20
N GLY A 14 -14.80 20.28 -5.11
CA GLY A 14 -14.53 21.42 -4.24
C GLY A 14 -14.81 22.79 -4.87
N LEU A 15 -15.32 22.84 -6.10
CA LEU A 15 -15.68 24.11 -6.73
C LEU A 15 -16.95 24.67 -6.12
N SER A 16 -16.94 25.93 -5.76
CA SER A 16 -18.16 26.64 -5.39
C SER A 16 -19.13 26.70 -6.59
N ASP A 17 -20.41 26.66 -6.32
CA ASP A 17 -21.44 26.76 -7.35
C ASP A 17 -21.22 28.00 -8.23
N GLY A 18 -21.17 27.78 -9.55
CA GLY A 18 -20.93 28.83 -10.53
C GLY A 18 -19.46 29.17 -10.78
N ALA A 19 -18.51 28.51 -10.13
CA ALA A 19 -17.09 28.69 -10.46
C ALA A 19 -16.79 28.16 -11.86
N SER A 20 -16.11 28.95 -12.68
CA SER A 20 -15.71 28.58 -14.04
C SER A 20 -14.45 27.69 -14.06
N SER A 21 -13.69 27.71 -12.98
CA SER A 21 -12.48 26.88 -12.81
C SER A 21 -12.10 26.78 -11.34
N ALA A 22 -11.31 25.74 -11.01
CA ALA A 22 -10.71 25.58 -9.68
C ALA A 22 -9.82 26.75 -9.23
N TYR A 23 -9.31 27.53 -10.17
CA TYR A 23 -8.45 28.67 -9.88
C TYR A 23 -9.13 29.79 -9.09
N ASP A 24 -10.46 29.83 -9.05
CA ASP A 24 -11.20 30.85 -8.31
C ASP A 24 -10.98 30.76 -6.79
N ILE A 25 -10.67 29.58 -6.27
CA ILE A 25 -10.55 29.30 -4.84
C ILE A 25 -9.14 28.96 -4.38
N TYR A 26 -8.22 28.60 -5.28
CA TYR A 26 -6.86 28.24 -4.88
C TYR A 26 -6.09 29.45 -4.38
N HIS A 27 -5.33 29.24 -3.29
CA HIS A 27 -4.60 30.31 -2.61
C HIS A 27 -3.60 31.02 -3.52
N LEU A 28 -2.89 30.27 -4.39
CA LEU A 28 -1.88 30.80 -5.32
C LEU A 28 -2.46 31.19 -6.69
N ALA A 29 -3.77 31.12 -6.87
CA ALA A 29 -4.45 31.51 -8.11
C ALA A 29 -5.17 32.85 -7.97
N MET A 30 -6.48 32.89 -8.19
CA MET A 30 -7.26 34.14 -8.17
C MET A 30 -7.20 34.90 -6.82
N PRO A 31 -7.23 34.25 -5.65
CA PRO A 31 -7.04 34.95 -4.38
C PRO A 31 -5.70 35.67 -4.28
N TYR A 32 -4.61 35.06 -4.75
CA TYR A 32 -3.29 35.69 -4.75
C TYR A 32 -3.18 36.83 -5.76
N LEU A 33 -3.74 36.65 -6.96
CA LEU A 33 -3.80 37.68 -7.99
C LEU A 33 -4.54 38.93 -7.47
N ARG A 34 -5.67 38.77 -6.79
CA ARG A 34 -6.43 39.88 -6.19
C ARG A 34 -5.60 40.66 -5.17
N LYS A 35 -4.80 39.98 -4.35
CA LYS A 35 -3.90 40.61 -3.36
C LYS A 35 -2.78 41.42 -4.03
N ILE A 36 -2.23 40.93 -5.14
CA ILE A 36 -1.26 41.66 -5.94
C ILE A 36 -1.90 42.92 -6.57
N GLN A 37 -3.08 42.76 -7.16
CA GLN A 37 -3.82 43.85 -7.80
C GLN A 37 -4.24 44.95 -6.80
N SER A 38 -4.56 44.58 -5.57
CA SER A 38 -4.88 45.53 -4.51
C SER A 38 -3.67 46.18 -3.85
N GLY A 39 -2.45 45.75 -4.20
CA GLY A 39 -1.23 46.24 -3.57
C GLY A 39 -0.96 45.69 -2.17
N GLU A 40 -1.76 44.72 -1.70
CA GLU A 40 -1.53 44.05 -0.39
C GLU A 40 -0.24 43.22 -0.41
N VAL A 41 0.08 42.62 -1.54
CA VAL A 41 1.28 41.79 -1.75
C VAL A 41 2.02 42.28 -2.99
N GLY A 42 3.34 42.38 -2.88
CA GLY A 42 4.19 42.75 -4.02
C GLY A 42 4.52 41.57 -4.94
N THR A 43 4.97 41.87 -6.14
CA THR A 43 5.35 40.87 -7.15
C THR A 43 6.65 40.10 -6.84
N LYS A 44 7.49 40.65 -5.94
CA LYS A 44 8.78 40.03 -5.59
C LYS A 44 8.63 38.57 -5.12
N GLU A 45 7.64 38.29 -4.28
CA GLU A 45 7.38 36.92 -3.77
C GLU A 45 6.87 36.00 -4.89
N LEU A 46 6.08 36.53 -5.84
CA LEU A 46 5.66 35.76 -7.01
C LEU A 46 6.87 35.37 -7.87
N ASP A 47 7.78 36.33 -8.11
CA ASP A 47 9.00 36.06 -8.87
C ASP A 47 9.87 34.98 -8.20
N GLU A 48 9.95 34.96 -6.86
CA GLU A 48 10.67 33.92 -6.14
C GLU A 48 10.03 32.56 -6.32
N LYS A 49 8.70 32.45 -6.20
CA LYS A 49 7.95 31.22 -6.45
C LYS A 49 8.18 30.71 -7.88
N VAL A 50 8.04 31.57 -8.85
CA VAL A 50 8.29 31.25 -10.27
C VAL A 50 9.73 30.74 -10.47
N ARG A 51 10.73 31.39 -9.87
CA ARG A 51 12.13 30.93 -9.94
C ARG A 51 12.31 29.55 -9.34
N ASN A 52 11.64 29.26 -8.24
CA ASN A 52 11.75 27.95 -7.60
C ASN A 52 11.14 26.85 -8.47
N VAL A 53 9.97 27.10 -9.06
CA VAL A 53 9.35 26.17 -10.01
C VAL A 53 10.20 25.98 -11.26
N LEU A 54 10.67 27.07 -11.86
CA LEU A 54 11.57 27.01 -13.03
C LEU A 54 12.88 26.28 -12.72
N ARG A 55 13.46 26.52 -11.54
CA ARG A 55 14.67 25.79 -11.10
C ARG A 55 14.44 24.29 -11.04
N LEU A 56 13.27 23.87 -10.54
CA LEU A 56 12.89 22.47 -10.52
C LEU A 56 12.76 21.91 -11.94
N ILE A 57 12.07 22.61 -12.83
CA ILE A 57 11.88 22.23 -14.23
C ILE A 57 13.23 22.08 -14.95
N PHE A 58 14.12 23.08 -14.82
CA PHE A 58 15.45 23.03 -15.45
C PHE A 58 16.34 21.91 -14.89
N ARG A 59 16.22 21.59 -13.61
CA ARG A 59 17.00 20.51 -13.00
C ARG A 59 16.46 19.13 -13.35
N THR A 60 15.20 18.99 -13.68
CA THR A 60 14.52 17.73 -13.96
C THR A 60 14.15 17.58 -15.43
N SER A 61 12.99 18.07 -15.83
CA SER A 61 12.40 17.82 -17.15
C SER A 61 13.25 18.35 -18.31
N MET A 62 13.89 19.50 -18.12
CA MET A 62 14.73 20.17 -19.13
C MET A 62 16.23 19.88 -18.96
N ASN A 63 16.63 19.04 -18.01
CA ASN A 63 18.03 18.69 -17.85
C ASN A 63 18.49 17.80 -19.02
N PRO A 64 19.43 18.24 -19.86
CA PRO A 64 19.90 17.46 -21.01
C PRO A 64 20.68 16.19 -20.58
N ASN A 65 21.21 16.19 -19.36
CA ASN A 65 21.99 15.08 -18.81
C ASN A 65 21.17 14.15 -17.92
N LYS A 66 19.83 14.29 -17.92
CA LYS A 66 18.99 13.39 -17.12
C LYS A 66 19.08 11.96 -17.65
N ALA A 67 19.32 11.02 -16.73
CA ALA A 67 19.19 9.60 -17.02
C ALA A 67 17.76 9.15 -16.74
N PHE A 68 17.26 8.26 -17.56
CA PHE A 68 16.03 7.53 -17.23
C PHE A 68 16.37 6.41 -16.26
N GLY A 69 15.63 6.32 -15.18
CA GLY A 69 15.75 5.21 -14.24
C GLY A 69 15.25 3.89 -14.85
N ALA A 70 15.58 2.78 -14.21
CA ALA A 70 14.99 1.48 -14.51
C ALA A 70 13.66 1.31 -13.77
N MET A 71 12.74 0.55 -14.35
CA MET A 71 11.50 0.13 -13.68
C MET A 71 11.53 -1.37 -13.42
N CYS A 72 11.00 -1.77 -12.26
CA CYS A 72 10.79 -3.19 -11.91
C CYS A 72 12.03 -4.07 -12.11
N SER A 73 13.22 -3.55 -11.78
CA SER A 73 14.47 -4.29 -11.83
C SER A 73 14.59 -5.27 -10.65
N GLU A 74 15.48 -6.25 -10.76
CA GLU A 74 15.81 -7.16 -9.64
C GLU A 74 16.33 -6.40 -8.43
N ALA A 75 17.11 -5.34 -8.64
CA ALA A 75 17.59 -4.47 -7.57
C ALA A 75 16.43 -3.78 -6.82
N HIS A 76 15.37 -3.37 -7.53
CA HIS A 76 14.17 -2.81 -6.89
C HIS A 76 13.43 -3.87 -6.07
N SER A 77 13.31 -5.09 -6.58
CA SER A 77 12.69 -6.19 -5.83
C SER A 77 13.48 -6.55 -4.57
N ALA A 78 14.81 -6.58 -4.67
CA ALA A 78 15.67 -6.81 -3.51
C ALA A 78 15.58 -5.69 -2.48
N ALA A 79 15.52 -4.43 -2.92
CA ALA A 79 15.34 -3.28 -2.04
C ALA A 79 13.97 -3.33 -1.34
N ALA A 80 12.89 -3.62 -2.07
CA ALA A 80 11.55 -3.74 -1.49
C ALA A 80 11.49 -4.85 -0.43
N ARG A 81 12.09 -6.01 -0.71
CA ARG A 81 12.19 -7.10 0.26
C ARG A 81 12.98 -6.70 1.51
N LYS A 82 14.09 -5.99 1.34
CA LYS A 82 14.91 -5.50 2.45
C LYS A 82 14.11 -4.53 3.32
N ILE A 83 13.43 -3.55 2.71
CA ILE A 83 12.60 -2.57 3.42
C ILE A 83 11.48 -3.27 4.19
N ALA A 84 10.78 -4.22 3.57
CA ALA A 84 9.75 -5.00 4.24
C ALA A 84 10.31 -5.77 5.46
N GLY A 85 11.49 -6.40 5.31
CA GLY A 85 12.13 -7.11 6.41
C GLY A 85 12.54 -6.19 7.56
N GLU A 86 13.06 -5.00 7.27
CA GLU A 86 13.43 -4.01 8.28
C GLU A 86 12.22 -3.32 8.92
N GLY A 87 11.07 -3.29 8.23
CA GLY A 87 9.82 -2.74 8.75
C GLY A 87 9.07 -3.66 9.72
N MET A 88 9.40 -4.96 9.76
CA MET A 88 8.74 -5.90 10.66
C MET A 88 9.22 -5.73 12.10
N VAL A 89 8.27 -5.63 13.04
CA VAL A 89 8.56 -5.50 14.47
C VAL A 89 8.12 -6.75 15.22
N LEU A 90 9.08 -7.42 15.88
CA LEU A 90 8.80 -8.57 16.74
C LEU A 90 8.34 -8.08 18.11
N LEU A 91 7.02 -8.07 18.34
CA LEU A 91 6.44 -7.59 19.60
C LEU A 91 6.67 -8.55 20.77
N ARG A 92 6.71 -9.85 20.50
CA ARG A 92 6.88 -10.89 21.52
C ARG A 92 7.42 -12.17 20.89
N ASN A 93 8.35 -12.84 21.58
CA ASN A 93 8.84 -14.17 21.22
C ASN A 93 8.93 -15.02 22.49
N ALA A 94 7.76 -15.53 22.93
CA ALA A 94 7.70 -16.39 24.12
C ALA A 94 8.25 -17.77 23.77
N ASN A 95 9.00 -18.37 24.69
CA ASN A 95 9.60 -19.69 24.56
C ASN A 95 10.51 -19.86 23.33
N ASN A 96 11.03 -18.78 22.77
CA ASN A 96 11.87 -18.82 21.57
C ASN A 96 11.19 -19.54 20.40
N THR A 97 9.89 -19.34 20.21
CA THR A 97 9.12 -19.96 19.12
C THR A 97 9.63 -19.56 17.74
N LEU A 98 10.19 -18.35 17.63
CA LEU A 98 10.82 -17.84 16.41
C LEU A 98 12.35 -17.72 16.59
N PRO A 99 13.12 -18.03 15.55
CA PRO A 99 12.70 -18.52 14.23
C PRO A 99 12.19 -19.96 14.30
N ILE A 100 11.23 -20.31 13.42
CA ILE A 100 10.85 -21.71 13.22
C ILE A 100 12.02 -22.41 12.51
N GLU A 101 12.67 -23.31 13.20
CA GLU A 101 13.75 -24.13 12.63
C GLU A 101 13.16 -25.31 11.88
N LEU A 102 13.39 -25.37 10.56
CA LEU A 102 12.93 -26.44 9.72
C LEU A 102 14.03 -27.45 9.44
N LYS A 103 13.73 -28.72 9.70
CA LYS A 103 14.61 -29.84 9.37
C LYS A 103 13.91 -30.79 8.42
N ALA A 104 14.53 -31.13 7.32
CA ALA A 104 13.97 -32.00 6.31
C ALA A 104 13.52 -33.37 6.86
N SER A 105 14.16 -33.84 7.95
CA SER A 105 13.81 -35.10 8.63
C SER A 105 12.51 -35.04 9.46
N GLU A 106 12.06 -33.86 9.85
CA GLU A 106 10.91 -33.70 10.75
C GLU A 106 9.63 -33.33 9.99
N ARG A 107 9.74 -32.55 8.91
CA ARG A 107 8.62 -32.07 8.07
C ARG A 107 7.39 -31.65 8.88
N PRO A 108 7.52 -30.67 9.78
CA PRO A 108 6.40 -30.24 10.61
C PRO A 108 5.24 -29.70 9.76
N THR A 109 4.03 -29.81 10.28
CA THR A 109 2.85 -29.17 9.68
C THR A 109 2.74 -27.74 10.16
N ILE A 110 2.83 -26.79 9.23
CA ILE A 110 2.61 -25.37 9.47
C ILE A 110 1.23 -25.01 8.91
N LEU A 111 0.32 -24.64 9.78
CA LEU A 111 -0.98 -24.13 9.39
C LEU A 111 -0.92 -22.60 9.26
N VAL A 112 -1.26 -22.08 8.10
CA VAL A 112 -1.45 -20.66 7.86
C VAL A 112 -2.94 -20.36 7.88
N VAL A 113 -3.33 -19.39 8.71
CA VAL A 113 -4.75 -19.03 8.91
C VAL A 113 -4.93 -17.55 8.60
N GLY A 114 -5.96 -17.23 7.87
CA GLY A 114 -6.40 -15.85 7.65
C GLY A 114 -6.61 -15.48 6.19
N GLU A 115 -7.59 -14.66 5.93
CA GLU A 115 -7.82 -14.09 4.59
C GLU A 115 -6.59 -13.32 4.10
N ASN A 116 -5.94 -12.56 4.99
CA ASN A 116 -4.75 -11.78 4.65
C ASN A 116 -3.56 -12.65 4.22
N ALA A 117 -3.59 -13.94 4.53
CA ALA A 117 -2.55 -14.86 4.08
C ALA A 117 -2.54 -15.06 2.56
N ILE A 118 -3.69 -14.97 1.92
CA ILE A 118 -3.84 -15.16 0.47
C ILE A 118 -4.05 -13.85 -0.29
N LYS A 119 -4.31 -12.76 0.43
CA LYS A 119 -4.61 -11.47 -0.17
C LYS A 119 -3.35 -10.83 -0.76
N MET A 120 -3.46 -10.35 -1.99
CA MET A 120 -2.39 -9.62 -2.68
C MET A 120 -2.55 -8.14 -2.37
N MET A 121 -1.62 -7.55 -1.60
CA MET A 121 -1.77 -6.21 -1.02
C MET A 121 -0.57 -5.29 -1.29
N THR A 122 -0.12 -5.24 -2.54
CA THR A 122 0.99 -4.35 -2.91
C THR A 122 0.58 -2.90 -3.11
N VAL A 123 -0.71 -2.61 -3.08
CA VAL A 123 -1.24 -1.27 -3.32
C VAL A 123 -1.91 -0.71 -2.08
N GLY A 124 -1.69 0.58 -1.84
CA GLY A 124 -2.36 1.31 -0.80
C GLY A 124 -3.77 1.79 -1.15
N GLY A 125 -4.20 1.74 -2.42
CA GLY A 125 -5.48 2.24 -2.94
C GLY A 125 -5.47 3.72 -3.31
N GLY A 126 -6.60 4.22 -3.79
CA GLY A 126 -6.71 5.60 -4.23
C GLY A 126 -5.56 6.01 -5.16
N SER A 127 -4.92 7.11 -4.83
CA SER A 127 -3.78 7.65 -5.59
C SER A 127 -2.51 6.77 -5.52
N SER A 128 -2.41 5.88 -4.54
CA SER A 128 -1.31 4.92 -4.39
C SER A 128 -1.55 3.57 -5.08
N SER A 129 -2.62 3.47 -5.88
CA SER A 129 -2.94 2.27 -6.65
C SER A 129 -1.94 2.05 -7.77
N LEU A 130 -0.99 1.17 -7.55
CA LEU A 130 0.04 0.78 -8.50
C LEU A 130 -0.29 -0.56 -9.14
N LYS A 131 0.05 -0.73 -10.41
CA LYS A 131 0.06 -2.04 -11.04
C LYS A 131 1.42 -2.70 -10.80
N ALA A 132 1.50 -3.62 -9.86
CA ALA A 132 2.70 -4.38 -9.58
C ALA A 132 3.05 -5.29 -10.76
N LYS A 133 4.34 -5.56 -10.98
CA LYS A 133 4.80 -6.53 -11.97
C LYS A 133 4.41 -7.96 -11.59
N TYR A 134 4.47 -8.25 -10.29
CA TYR A 134 4.03 -9.49 -9.66
C TYR A 134 3.72 -9.20 -8.19
N GLU A 135 2.96 -10.07 -7.58
CA GLU A 135 2.61 -10.00 -6.16
C GLU A 135 2.86 -11.36 -5.52
N ILE A 136 3.31 -11.37 -4.29
CA ILE A 136 3.53 -12.57 -3.50
C ILE A 136 2.71 -12.44 -2.22
N SER A 137 1.75 -13.33 -2.04
CA SER A 137 0.99 -13.38 -0.79
C SER A 137 1.83 -13.94 0.37
N PRO A 138 1.49 -13.64 1.63
CA PRO A 138 2.16 -14.25 2.78
C PRO A 138 2.18 -15.79 2.72
N LEU A 139 1.08 -16.41 2.32
CA LEU A 139 1.01 -17.88 2.16
C LEU A 139 2.02 -18.37 1.13
N GLN A 140 2.05 -17.77 -0.05
CA GLN A 140 3.00 -18.13 -1.09
C GLN A 140 4.45 -17.98 -0.60
N GLY A 141 4.77 -16.86 0.05
CA GLY A 141 6.12 -16.63 0.57
C GLY A 141 6.53 -17.65 1.64
N ILE A 142 5.59 -18.08 2.50
CA ILE A 142 5.82 -19.14 3.50
C ILE A 142 6.03 -20.50 2.80
N GLN A 143 5.21 -20.83 1.80
CA GLN A 143 5.33 -22.07 1.05
C GLN A 143 6.67 -22.16 0.31
N GLU A 144 7.05 -21.09 -0.40
CA GLU A 144 8.33 -21.01 -1.10
C GLU A 144 9.54 -21.12 -0.14
N ARG A 145 9.44 -20.48 1.03
CA ARG A 145 10.50 -20.53 2.05
C ARG A 145 10.61 -21.88 2.72
N ALA A 146 9.48 -22.53 2.99
CA ALA A 146 9.45 -23.86 3.60
C ALA A 146 9.90 -24.95 2.64
N GLY A 147 9.55 -24.85 1.37
CA GLY A 147 9.85 -25.87 0.37
C GLY A 147 9.39 -27.25 0.83
N ASP A 148 10.24 -28.23 0.68
CA ASP A 148 9.96 -29.63 1.10
C ASP A 148 10.22 -29.87 2.60
N MET A 149 10.71 -28.88 3.34
CA MET A 149 11.06 -29.03 4.75
C MET A 149 9.86 -28.97 5.69
N ALA A 150 8.70 -28.52 5.23
CA ALA A 150 7.46 -28.50 6.01
C ALA A 150 6.25 -28.83 5.14
N ASN A 151 5.16 -29.27 5.80
CA ASN A 151 3.84 -29.40 5.19
C ASN A 151 3.03 -28.13 5.48
N VAL A 152 2.99 -27.20 4.54
CA VAL A 152 2.26 -25.93 4.69
C VAL A 152 0.81 -26.13 4.27
N GLN A 153 -0.11 -25.96 5.21
CA GLN A 153 -1.55 -26.01 5.02
C GLN A 153 -2.15 -24.62 5.18
N TYR A 154 -3.29 -24.38 4.55
CA TYR A 154 -4.01 -23.13 4.66
C TYR A 154 -5.47 -23.35 4.97
N VAL A 155 -6.01 -22.53 5.87
CA VAL A 155 -7.45 -22.35 6.10
C VAL A 155 -7.77 -20.87 6.21
N ARG A 156 -8.93 -20.46 5.72
CA ARG A 156 -9.29 -19.05 5.67
C ARG A 156 -9.53 -18.45 7.05
N GLY A 157 -10.24 -19.16 7.93
CA GLY A 157 -10.48 -18.77 9.31
C GLY A 157 -11.45 -17.61 9.51
N TYR A 158 -11.38 -16.59 8.67
CA TYR A 158 -12.28 -15.45 8.68
C TYR A 158 -12.41 -14.84 7.28
N VAL A 159 -13.48 -14.06 7.07
CA VAL A 159 -13.68 -13.19 5.92
C VAL A 159 -13.73 -11.75 6.44
N GLY A 160 -12.85 -10.90 5.94
CA GLY A 160 -12.78 -9.51 6.35
C GLY A 160 -13.67 -8.62 5.51
N ASP A 161 -13.35 -8.44 4.25
CA ASP A 161 -14.13 -7.65 3.31
C ASP A 161 -14.73 -8.53 2.22
N ILE A 162 -16.06 -8.60 2.19
CA ILE A 162 -16.82 -9.40 1.23
C ILE A 162 -17.03 -8.62 -0.08
N GLY A 163 -16.80 -7.32 -0.10
CA GLY A 163 -17.01 -6.45 -1.25
C GLY A 163 -16.05 -6.67 -2.44
N GLY A 164 -15.08 -7.44 -2.28
CA GLY A 164 -14.28 -8.28 -3.16
C GLY A 164 -13.58 -7.72 -4.38
N GLU A 165 -13.85 -6.55 -4.89
CA GLU A 165 -13.01 -5.95 -5.90
C GLU A 165 -11.93 -5.10 -5.22
N TYR A 166 -10.73 -5.61 -5.27
CA TYR A 166 -9.58 -4.96 -4.70
C TYR A 166 -9.22 -3.71 -5.49
N ASN A 167 -9.86 -2.60 -5.12
CA ASN A 167 -9.53 -1.22 -5.43
C ASN A 167 -8.87 -0.94 -6.80
N GLY A 168 -9.43 -1.50 -7.88
CA GLY A 168 -9.04 -1.19 -9.25
C GLY A 168 -7.68 -1.73 -9.70
N VAL A 169 -6.85 -2.25 -8.82
CA VAL A 169 -5.67 -3.03 -9.18
C VAL A 169 -6.05 -4.49 -9.01
N THR A 170 -6.64 -5.00 -10.05
CA THR A 170 -7.12 -6.36 -10.08
C THR A 170 -5.96 -7.32 -10.14
N THR A 171 -5.75 -8.04 -9.07
CA THR A 171 -4.97 -9.27 -9.08
C THR A 171 -5.75 -10.41 -9.73
N GLY A 172 -7.01 -10.18 -10.13
CA GLY A 172 -7.93 -11.21 -10.58
C GLY A 172 -8.37 -12.18 -9.49
N GLN A 173 -8.07 -11.86 -8.22
CA GLN A 173 -8.35 -12.73 -7.09
C GLN A 173 -9.79 -12.53 -6.59
N SER A 174 -10.61 -13.58 -6.64
CA SER A 174 -11.90 -13.60 -5.95
C SER A 174 -11.70 -14.05 -4.51
N LEU A 175 -12.19 -13.23 -3.57
CA LEU A 175 -12.16 -13.54 -2.14
C LEU A 175 -13.56 -13.90 -1.60
N GLN A 176 -14.53 -14.09 -2.48
CA GLN A 176 -15.87 -14.52 -2.04
C GLN A 176 -15.83 -15.89 -1.37
N ASP A 177 -16.61 -16.03 -0.33
CA ASP A 177 -16.73 -17.25 0.44
C ASP A 177 -18.16 -17.35 1.01
N ASP A 178 -18.84 -18.45 0.74
CA ASP A 178 -20.21 -18.67 1.15
C ASP A 178 -20.32 -19.29 2.55
N ARG A 179 -19.19 -19.61 3.19
CA ARG A 179 -19.18 -20.19 4.55
C ARG A 179 -19.47 -19.10 5.58
N THR A 180 -20.20 -19.49 6.64
CA THR A 180 -20.45 -18.56 7.75
C THR A 180 -19.18 -18.36 8.59
N PRO A 181 -19.09 -17.26 9.37
CA PRO A 181 -17.97 -17.04 10.29
C PRO A 181 -17.74 -18.19 11.27
N GLU A 182 -18.82 -18.84 11.72
CA GLU A 182 -18.77 -19.98 12.62
C GLU A 182 -18.15 -21.20 11.93
N GLN A 183 -18.51 -21.46 10.67
CA GLN A 183 -17.93 -22.55 9.88
C GLN A 183 -16.44 -22.34 9.64
N LEU A 184 -16.04 -21.11 9.26
CA LEU A 184 -14.64 -20.76 9.06
C LEU A 184 -13.81 -20.90 10.34
N THR A 185 -14.35 -20.42 11.46
CA THR A 185 -13.69 -20.54 12.77
C THR A 185 -13.57 -22.00 13.19
N ALA A 186 -14.63 -22.80 13.04
CA ALA A 186 -14.60 -24.22 13.40
C ALA A 186 -13.57 -24.99 12.57
N GLU A 187 -13.48 -24.72 11.27
CA GLU A 187 -12.47 -25.31 10.38
C GLU A 187 -11.06 -24.96 10.83
N ALA A 188 -10.81 -23.67 11.12
CA ALA A 188 -9.50 -23.20 11.55
C ALA A 188 -9.08 -23.83 12.89
N VAL A 189 -9.99 -23.92 13.85
CA VAL A 189 -9.73 -24.56 15.15
C VAL A 189 -9.46 -26.07 14.99
N ALA A 190 -10.22 -26.76 14.13
CA ALA A 190 -10.01 -28.18 13.87
C ALA A 190 -8.66 -28.46 13.20
N ALA A 191 -8.24 -27.60 12.27
CA ALA A 191 -6.94 -27.69 11.61
C ALA A 191 -5.79 -27.35 12.57
N ALA A 192 -5.94 -26.31 13.39
CA ALA A 192 -4.92 -25.86 14.34
C ALA A 192 -4.56 -26.95 15.36
N LYS A 193 -5.53 -27.78 15.78
CA LYS A 193 -5.28 -28.89 16.70
C LYS A 193 -4.37 -30.00 16.13
N LYS A 194 -4.16 -29.99 14.81
CA LYS A 194 -3.36 -31.01 14.10
C LYS A 194 -2.04 -30.46 13.58
N ALA A 195 -1.79 -29.17 13.75
CA ALA A 195 -0.59 -28.51 13.28
C ALA A 195 0.45 -28.39 14.39
N ASP A 196 1.73 -28.45 14.02
CA ASP A 196 2.86 -28.21 14.90
C ASP A 196 3.06 -26.71 15.15
N TYR A 197 2.81 -25.90 14.12
CA TYR A 197 2.85 -24.44 14.18
C TYR A 197 1.62 -23.84 13.52
N VAL A 198 1.13 -22.76 14.09
CA VAL A 198 0.02 -21.97 13.52
C VAL A 198 0.52 -20.55 13.28
N ILE A 199 0.43 -20.10 12.03
CA ILE A 199 0.70 -18.73 11.63
C ILE A 199 -0.62 -18.06 11.31
N PHE A 200 -1.08 -17.17 12.19
CA PHE A 200 -2.28 -16.37 11.95
C PHE A 200 -1.91 -15.07 11.27
N VAL A 201 -2.43 -14.83 10.08
CA VAL A 201 -2.21 -13.62 9.28
C VAL A 201 -3.46 -12.76 9.35
N GLY A 202 -3.45 -11.84 10.27
CA GLY A 202 -4.53 -10.88 10.51
C GLY A 202 -4.07 -9.46 10.25
N GLY A 203 -4.99 -8.52 10.34
CA GLY A 203 -4.71 -7.10 10.22
C GLY A 203 -5.83 -6.34 9.56
N MET A 204 -5.67 -5.03 9.49
CA MET A 204 -6.61 -4.16 8.77
C MET A 204 -6.58 -4.49 7.30
N ASN A 205 -7.76 -4.59 6.72
CA ASN A 205 -7.96 -4.73 5.29
C ASN A 205 -8.48 -3.42 4.73
N LYS A 206 -8.02 -3.11 3.56
CA LYS A 206 -8.54 -2.05 2.78
C LYS A 206 -9.93 -2.36 2.28
N ALA A 207 -10.88 -1.52 2.56
CA ALA A 207 -12.20 -1.60 1.97
C ALA A 207 -12.18 -1.11 0.50
N HIS A 208 -13.19 -1.52 -0.23
CA HIS A 208 -13.39 -1.08 -1.61
C HIS A 208 -13.55 0.45 -1.66
N HIS A 209 -12.87 1.10 -2.62
CA HIS A 209 -12.86 2.55 -2.79
C HIS A 209 -12.26 3.40 -1.66
N GLN A 210 -11.58 2.82 -0.70
CA GLN A 210 -10.87 3.58 0.32
C GLN A 210 -9.38 3.75 -0.02
N ASP A 211 -8.82 4.89 0.36
CA ASP A 211 -7.39 5.06 0.48
C ASP A 211 -6.87 4.39 1.75
N CYS A 212 -5.57 4.10 1.81
CA CYS A 212 -5.01 3.43 3.00
C CYS A 212 -5.11 4.27 4.26
N GLU A 213 -5.32 5.57 4.13
CA GLU A 213 -5.50 6.52 5.23
C GLU A 213 -6.89 6.48 5.85
N ASP A 214 -7.86 5.84 5.18
CA ASP A 214 -9.28 5.83 5.57
C ASP A 214 -9.64 4.66 6.51
N GLY A 215 -8.64 4.00 7.07
CA GLY A 215 -8.79 2.82 7.92
C GLY A 215 -9.25 3.08 9.36
#